data_a4266594177ebb9a6c985bfefa4c89a3
#
_entry.id   a4266594177ebb9a6c985bfefa4c89a3
#
_cell.length_a   1.000
_cell.length_b   1.000
_cell.length_c   1.000
_cell.angle_alpha   90.00
_cell.angle_beta   90.00
_cell.angle_gamma   90.00
#
_symmetry.space_group_name_H-M   'P 1'
#
loop_
_entity.id
_entity.type
_entity.pdbx_description
1 polymer ?
#
loop_
_entity_poly.entity_id
_entity_poly.type
_entity_poly.pdbx_seq_one_letter_code
_entity_poly.pdbx_strand_id
1 'polypeptide(L)'
;MIHYILPIIGAFAMSTICGFIFIPVLLNFCKEKKLYDIPNQRKVHKCLIPRLGGIAFTPSMLLSFFIVTLIMSSEAQGQKLQVSTWTLGLLISLLLIYSVGIVDDLIGLDAKIKFTVQIIAASILPACGLYINNLYGLFGIYEIPFYIGAVLTVLLLVFVDNAMNLIDGIDGLSAGLSIIGLTGFLYIFFSTDLTAYCILIAGLVGVLIAYLRFNLFGNPEKNRKIFMGDAGSLTLGFIMGFLFVKSMMHNPHIMPLSSERIVLAYSLLIVPTFDVIRVIIHRIHYKKPIFDADKSHIHHKFMTLGMNQHQALIVILMLQLGYIIFNLLLFYVGCNFTWILCIDIITYTLLHIFTTHRIQKAKK
;
A
#
# COMPACT_ATOMS: atom_id res chain seq x y z
N MET A 1 -28.59 4.41 -4.72
CA MET A 1 -27.33 5.11 -4.43
C MET A 1 -27.09 5.27 -2.91
N ILE A 2 -28.04 5.83 -2.13
CA ILE A 2 -27.88 6.02 -0.68
C ILE A 2 -27.64 4.70 0.08
N HIS A 3 -28.29 3.60 -0.29
CA HIS A 3 -28.10 2.28 0.32
C HIS A 3 -26.67 1.72 0.22
N TYR A 4 -25.87 2.15 -0.76
CA TYR A 4 -24.47 1.73 -0.92
C TYR A 4 -23.46 2.65 -0.22
N ILE A 5 -23.82 3.94 -0.07
CA ILE A 5 -22.92 4.94 0.53
C ILE A 5 -22.91 4.83 2.06
N LEU A 6 -24.05 4.58 2.69
CA LEU A 6 -24.16 4.49 4.15
C LEU A 6 -23.27 3.40 4.78
N PRO A 7 -23.20 2.16 4.23
CA PRO A 7 -22.27 1.14 4.70
C PRO A 7 -20.80 1.54 4.58
N ILE A 8 -20.42 2.22 3.49
CA ILE A 8 -19.05 2.69 3.28
C ILE A 8 -18.67 3.73 4.35
N ILE A 9 -19.54 4.71 4.59
CA ILE A 9 -19.33 5.72 5.65
C ILE A 9 -19.33 5.06 7.03
N GLY A 10 -20.21 4.10 7.27
CA GLY A 10 -20.28 3.35 8.52
C GLY A 10 -18.98 2.58 8.82
N ALA A 11 -18.43 1.89 7.81
CA ALA A 11 -17.16 1.18 7.95
C ALA A 11 -15.99 2.13 8.22
N PHE A 12 -15.94 3.26 7.51
CA PHE A 12 -14.94 4.30 7.74
C PHE A 12 -15.01 4.84 9.18
N ALA A 13 -16.18 5.26 9.62
CA ALA A 13 -16.37 5.84 10.95
C ALA A 13 -16.05 4.83 12.07
N MET A 14 -16.56 3.60 11.94
CA MET A 14 -16.33 2.54 12.93
C MET A 14 -14.85 2.19 13.03
N SER A 15 -14.17 1.98 11.92
CA SER A 15 -12.74 1.66 11.90
C SER A 15 -11.89 2.81 12.43
N THR A 16 -12.29 4.06 12.16
CA THR A 16 -11.63 5.24 12.74
C THR A 16 -11.74 5.23 14.27
N ILE A 17 -12.93 4.96 14.81
CA ILE A 17 -13.16 4.84 16.26
C ILE A 17 -12.32 3.70 16.84
N CYS A 18 -12.32 2.52 16.20
CA CYS A 18 -11.47 1.40 16.61
C CYS A 18 -9.99 1.78 16.64
N GLY A 19 -9.49 2.51 15.63
CA GLY A 19 -8.12 3.00 15.59
C GLY A 19 -7.79 3.92 16.76
N PHE A 20 -8.67 4.86 17.10
CA PHE A 20 -8.49 5.74 18.27
C PHE A 20 -8.54 4.99 19.60
N ILE A 21 -9.16 3.82 19.68
CA ILE A 21 -9.17 2.96 20.88
C ILE A 21 -7.93 2.06 20.90
N PHE A 22 -7.63 1.35 19.81
CA PHE A 22 -6.57 0.33 19.78
C PHE A 22 -5.16 0.93 19.83
N ILE A 23 -4.91 2.05 19.13
CA ILE A 23 -3.56 2.63 19.09
C ILE A 23 -3.06 3.09 20.47
N PRO A 24 -3.85 3.79 21.32
CA PRO A 24 -3.45 4.08 22.69
C PRO A 24 -3.19 2.82 23.54
N VAL A 25 -3.99 1.77 23.37
CA VAL A 25 -3.76 0.48 24.04
C VAL A 25 -2.42 -0.11 23.63
N LEU A 26 -2.10 -0.12 22.33
CA LEU A 26 -0.81 -0.58 21.81
C LEU A 26 0.36 0.29 22.32
N LEU A 27 0.18 1.60 22.40
CA LEU A 27 1.17 2.51 22.98
C LEU A 27 1.50 2.15 24.41
N ASN A 28 0.49 1.89 25.25
CA ASN A 28 0.66 1.48 26.64
C ASN A 28 1.33 0.11 26.73
N PHE A 29 0.89 -0.86 25.92
CA PHE A 29 1.50 -2.18 25.83
C PHE A 29 2.98 -2.11 25.46
N CYS A 30 3.35 -1.34 24.44
CA CYS A 30 4.74 -1.14 24.04
C CYS A 30 5.58 -0.53 25.15
N LYS A 31 5.01 0.41 25.92
CA LYS A 31 5.66 1.03 27.05
C LYS A 31 5.95 0.04 28.16
N GLU A 32 4.96 -0.77 28.55
CA GLU A 32 5.11 -1.80 29.59
C GLU A 32 6.14 -2.87 29.20
N LYS A 33 6.12 -3.30 27.94
CA LYS A 33 7.02 -4.33 27.42
C LYS A 33 8.34 -3.78 26.87
N LYS A 34 8.56 -2.46 26.91
CA LYS A 34 9.77 -1.77 26.40
C LYS A 34 10.05 -2.07 24.92
N LEU A 35 9.00 -2.19 24.11
CA LEU A 35 9.09 -2.49 22.67
C LEU A 35 9.24 -1.19 21.88
N TYR A 36 10.48 -0.72 21.80
CA TYR A 36 10.83 0.53 21.11
C TYR A 36 11.74 0.28 19.94
N ASP A 37 11.57 1.10 18.92
CA ASP A 37 12.54 1.27 17.86
C ASP A 37 13.72 2.11 18.35
N ILE A 38 14.92 1.52 18.33
CA ILE A 38 16.13 2.14 18.85
C ILE A 38 16.75 2.99 17.74
N PRO A 39 17.06 4.30 18.00
CA PRO A 39 17.75 5.14 17.06
C PRO A 39 19.12 4.55 16.67
N ASN A 40 19.45 4.60 15.39
CA ASN A 40 20.77 4.26 14.88
C ASN A 40 21.22 5.29 13.82
N GLN A 41 22.46 5.21 13.34
CA GLN A 41 23.03 6.17 12.38
C GLN A 41 22.27 6.22 11.03
N ARG A 42 21.40 5.24 10.73
CA ARG A 42 20.64 5.14 9.48
C ARG A 42 19.25 5.78 9.59
N LYS A 43 18.66 5.79 10.80
CA LYS A 43 17.31 6.25 11.07
C LYS A 43 17.24 7.76 11.23
N VAL A 44 16.08 8.31 10.87
CA VAL A 44 15.86 9.77 10.90
C VAL A 44 15.47 10.26 12.29
N HIS A 45 14.84 9.41 13.12
CA HIS A 45 14.43 9.75 14.48
C HIS A 45 15.57 9.65 15.49
N LYS A 46 15.49 10.47 16.55
CA LYS A 46 16.51 10.55 17.62
C LYS A 46 15.99 10.03 18.97
N CYS A 47 14.71 9.73 19.10
CA CYS A 47 14.05 9.28 20.31
C CYS A 47 13.62 7.82 20.20
N LEU A 48 13.43 7.14 21.35
CA LEU A 48 12.81 5.81 21.41
C LEU A 48 11.33 5.93 21.07
N ILE A 49 10.87 5.27 20.02
CA ILE A 49 9.47 5.33 19.57
C ILE A 49 8.92 3.90 19.43
N PRO A 50 7.73 3.58 19.98
CA PRO A 50 7.06 2.30 19.79
C PRO A 50 6.80 2.02 18.30
N ARG A 51 6.91 0.73 17.86
CA ARG A 51 6.82 0.35 16.45
C ARG A 51 5.66 -0.60 16.09
N LEU A 52 4.65 -0.74 16.94
CA LEU A 52 3.56 -1.70 16.75
C LEU A 52 2.24 -1.04 16.25
N GLY A 53 2.30 0.17 15.66
CA GLY A 53 1.10 0.91 15.26
C GLY A 53 0.26 0.19 14.21
N GLY A 54 0.89 -0.53 13.30
CA GLY A 54 0.22 -1.28 12.24
C GLY A 54 -0.58 -2.49 12.72
N ILE A 55 -0.33 -2.98 13.93
CA ILE A 55 -1.16 -4.05 14.53
C ILE A 55 -2.64 -3.63 14.62
N ALA A 56 -2.93 -2.33 14.75
CA ALA A 56 -4.31 -1.85 14.77
C ALA A 56 -5.04 -1.96 13.42
N PHE A 57 -4.33 -2.07 12.28
CA PHE A 57 -4.95 -1.90 10.96
C PHE A 57 -5.89 -3.05 10.61
N THR A 58 -5.39 -4.27 10.60
CA THR A 58 -6.17 -5.46 10.23
C THR A 58 -7.38 -5.68 11.15
N PRO A 59 -7.25 -5.66 12.50
CA PRO A 59 -8.40 -5.85 13.37
C PRO A 59 -9.46 -4.76 13.21
N SER A 60 -9.07 -3.48 13.11
CA SER A 60 -10.03 -2.38 12.96
C SER A 60 -10.78 -2.45 11.62
N MET A 61 -10.06 -2.73 10.53
CA MET A 61 -10.63 -2.90 9.20
C MET A 61 -11.58 -4.09 9.16
N LEU A 62 -11.16 -5.27 9.63
CA LEU A 62 -11.98 -6.48 9.59
C LEU A 62 -13.21 -6.37 10.51
N LEU A 63 -13.05 -5.82 11.71
CA LEU A 63 -14.18 -5.63 12.63
C LEU A 63 -15.24 -4.72 12.00
N SER A 64 -14.84 -3.59 11.43
CA SER A 64 -15.77 -2.68 10.74
C SER A 64 -16.41 -3.35 9.52
N PHE A 65 -15.64 -4.09 8.72
CA PHE A 65 -16.15 -4.84 7.58
C PHE A 65 -17.20 -5.87 8.00
N PHE A 66 -16.92 -6.71 8.99
CA PHE A 66 -17.85 -7.75 9.43
C PHE A 66 -19.13 -7.18 10.06
N ILE A 67 -19.02 -6.14 10.91
CA ILE A 67 -20.20 -5.54 11.51
C ILE A 67 -21.11 -4.89 10.46
N VAL A 68 -20.52 -4.11 9.55
CA VAL A 68 -21.29 -3.44 8.51
C VAL A 68 -21.95 -4.44 7.55
N THR A 69 -21.21 -5.48 7.14
CA THR A 69 -21.77 -6.52 6.27
C THR A 69 -22.84 -7.36 6.98
N LEU A 70 -22.72 -7.58 8.29
CA LEU A 70 -23.77 -8.24 9.10
C LEU A 70 -25.04 -7.40 9.16
N ILE A 71 -24.93 -6.11 9.39
CA ILE A 71 -26.08 -5.18 9.38
C ILE A 71 -26.78 -5.20 8.01
N MET A 72 -25.99 -5.08 6.92
CA MET A 72 -26.55 -5.15 5.56
C MET A 72 -27.26 -6.48 5.28
N SER A 73 -26.69 -7.58 5.75
CA SER A 73 -27.29 -8.92 5.59
C SER A 73 -28.61 -9.08 6.36
N SER A 74 -28.73 -8.44 7.52
CA SER A 74 -29.97 -8.47 8.32
C SER A 74 -31.09 -7.65 7.67
N GLU A 75 -30.77 -6.55 6.98
CA GLU A 75 -31.73 -5.72 6.27
C GLU A 75 -32.23 -6.35 4.95
N ALA A 76 -31.39 -7.18 4.31
CA ALA A 76 -31.64 -7.75 2.98
C ALA A 76 -32.57 -8.96 2.96
N GLN A 77 -33.42 -9.18 3.97
CA GLN A 77 -34.48 -10.19 4.06
C GLN A 77 -34.21 -11.46 3.21
N GLY A 78 -33.16 -12.25 3.60
CA GLY A 78 -32.93 -13.57 3.01
C GLY A 78 -31.91 -13.67 1.87
N GLN A 79 -31.28 -12.60 1.42
CA GLN A 79 -30.11 -12.71 0.56
C GLN A 79 -28.90 -13.15 1.39
N LYS A 80 -28.51 -14.42 1.23
CA LYS A 80 -27.31 -14.96 1.89
C LYS A 80 -26.06 -14.23 1.35
N LEU A 81 -25.21 -13.75 2.24
CA LEU A 81 -23.88 -13.28 1.90
C LEU A 81 -23.12 -14.41 1.20
N GLN A 82 -22.86 -14.25 -0.09
CA GLN A 82 -22.03 -15.19 -0.83
C GLN A 82 -20.55 -14.82 -0.63
N VAL A 83 -19.85 -15.64 0.14
CA VAL A 83 -18.41 -15.52 0.30
C VAL A 83 -17.74 -16.21 -0.90
N SER A 84 -17.09 -15.44 -1.76
CA SER A 84 -16.35 -16.00 -2.89
C SER A 84 -15.06 -16.65 -2.43
N THR A 85 -14.54 -17.62 -3.21
CA THR A 85 -13.21 -18.23 -2.98
C THR A 85 -12.09 -17.16 -2.93
N TRP A 86 -12.21 -16.08 -3.70
CA TRP A 86 -11.27 -14.96 -3.70
C TRP A 86 -11.26 -14.22 -2.36
N THR A 87 -12.42 -14.06 -1.72
CA THR A 87 -12.52 -13.42 -0.39
C THR A 87 -11.84 -14.29 0.67
N LEU A 88 -12.06 -15.60 0.63
CA LEU A 88 -11.37 -16.53 1.52
C LEU A 88 -9.85 -16.52 1.28
N GLY A 89 -9.43 -16.55 0.02
CA GLY A 89 -8.02 -16.45 -0.36
C GLY A 89 -7.38 -15.16 0.18
N LEU A 90 -8.06 -14.01 0.01
CA LEU A 90 -7.59 -12.74 0.57
C LEU A 90 -7.44 -12.80 2.09
N LEU A 91 -8.46 -13.29 2.80
CA LEU A 91 -8.43 -13.34 4.27
C LEU A 91 -7.29 -14.22 4.79
N ILE A 92 -7.09 -15.41 4.21
CA ILE A 92 -6.00 -16.33 4.59
C ILE A 92 -4.64 -15.67 4.30
N SER A 93 -4.45 -15.14 3.10
CA SER A 93 -3.21 -14.47 2.70
C SER A 93 -2.90 -13.27 3.58
N LEU A 94 -3.92 -12.45 3.86
CA LEU A 94 -3.79 -11.26 4.71
C LEU A 94 -3.40 -11.64 6.15
N LEU A 95 -4.00 -12.70 6.71
CA LEU A 95 -3.63 -13.18 8.05
C LEU A 95 -2.20 -13.71 8.10
N LEU A 96 -1.72 -14.37 7.06
CA LEU A 96 -0.32 -14.81 6.96
C LEU A 96 0.64 -13.61 6.92
N ILE A 97 0.38 -12.62 6.07
CA ILE A 97 1.19 -11.40 5.96
C ILE A 97 1.18 -10.61 7.28
N TYR A 98 0.01 -10.42 7.86
CA TYR A 98 -0.15 -9.72 9.14
C TYR A 98 0.59 -10.44 10.27
N SER A 99 0.49 -11.77 10.32
CA SER A 99 1.16 -12.57 11.35
C SER A 99 2.69 -12.50 11.23
N VAL A 100 3.23 -12.62 10.00
CA VAL A 100 4.69 -12.49 9.81
C VAL A 100 5.18 -11.10 10.12
N GLY A 101 4.40 -10.06 9.82
CA GLY A 101 4.74 -8.69 10.18
C GLY A 101 4.77 -8.46 11.69
N ILE A 102 3.81 -9.03 12.45
CA ILE A 102 3.82 -8.97 13.92
C ILE A 102 5.05 -9.69 14.50
N VAL A 103 5.35 -10.89 14.00
CA VAL A 103 6.51 -11.66 14.47
C VAL A 103 7.81 -10.90 14.18
N ASP A 104 7.91 -10.28 12.98
CA ASP A 104 9.07 -9.45 12.66
C ASP A 104 9.21 -8.23 13.57
N ASP A 105 8.13 -7.54 13.85
CA ASP A 105 8.12 -6.39 14.77
C ASP A 105 8.52 -6.76 16.19
N LEU A 106 8.22 -7.98 16.66
CA LEU A 106 8.51 -8.42 18.00
C LEU A 106 9.93 -8.97 18.19
N ILE A 107 10.39 -9.82 17.27
CA ILE A 107 11.65 -10.56 17.44
C ILE A 107 12.68 -10.29 16.34
N GLY A 108 12.28 -9.68 15.22
CA GLY A 108 13.10 -9.50 14.02
C GLY A 108 13.28 -10.82 13.26
N LEU A 109 12.87 -10.85 12.00
CA LEU A 109 12.98 -12.02 11.13
C LEU A 109 14.05 -11.82 10.05
N ASP A 110 14.66 -12.92 9.64
CA ASP A 110 15.49 -12.93 8.44
C ASP A 110 14.64 -12.55 7.21
N ALA A 111 15.19 -11.72 6.34
CA ALA A 111 14.55 -11.30 5.10
C ALA A 111 14.08 -12.48 4.24
N LYS A 112 14.82 -13.61 4.24
CA LYS A 112 14.45 -14.82 3.51
C LYS A 112 13.16 -15.44 4.04
N ILE A 113 12.97 -15.46 5.36
CA ILE A 113 11.75 -16.00 5.99
C ILE A 113 10.56 -15.13 5.60
N LYS A 114 10.68 -13.80 5.73
CA LYS A 114 9.63 -12.87 5.32
C LYS A 114 9.25 -13.05 3.86
N PHE A 115 10.24 -13.10 2.98
CA PHE A 115 10.03 -13.25 1.54
C PHE A 115 9.36 -14.58 1.19
N THR A 116 9.73 -15.67 1.87
CA THR A 116 9.08 -16.98 1.68
C THR A 116 7.61 -16.94 2.06
N VAL A 117 7.26 -16.34 3.22
CA VAL A 117 5.85 -16.21 3.65
C VAL A 117 5.06 -15.32 2.70
N GLN A 118 5.65 -14.23 2.20
CA GLN A 118 5.02 -13.36 1.19
C GLN A 118 4.72 -14.13 -0.10
N ILE A 119 5.65 -14.97 -0.60
CA ILE A 119 5.42 -15.81 -1.79
C ILE A 119 4.28 -16.80 -1.54
N ILE A 120 4.28 -17.48 -0.38
CA ILE A 120 3.22 -18.43 -0.03
C ILE A 120 1.86 -17.71 0.01
N ALA A 121 1.77 -16.60 0.74
CA ALA A 121 0.55 -15.81 0.85
C ALA A 121 0.06 -15.31 -0.52
N ALA A 122 0.96 -14.79 -1.36
CA ALA A 122 0.64 -14.32 -2.69
C ALA A 122 0.17 -15.45 -3.62
N SER A 123 0.70 -16.68 -3.46
CA SER A 123 0.34 -17.84 -4.29
C SER A 123 -1.08 -18.37 -4.03
N ILE A 124 -1.65 -18.08 -2.87
CA ILE A 124 -3.04 -18.46 -2.55
C ILE A 124 -4.03 -17.78 -3.49
N LEU A 125 -3.79 -16.55 -3.91
CA LEU A 125 -4.73 -15.80 -4.74
C LEU A 125 -4.91 -16.42 -6.14
N PRO A 126 -3.85 -16.72 -6.92
CA PRO A 126 -3.99 -17.46 -8.17
C PRO A 126 -4.60 -18.85 -7.98
N ALA A 127 -4.29 -19.56 -6.88
CA ALA A 127 -4.90 -20.84 -6.56
C ALA A 127 -6.42 -20.73 -6.34
N CYS A 128 -6.89 -19.58 -5.85
CA CYS A 128 -8.32 -19.25 -5.74
C CYS A 128 -8.93 -18.67 -7.04
N GLY A 129 -8.17 -18.61 -8.14
CA GLY A 129 -8.63 -18.10 -9.43
C GLY A 129 -8.52 -16.58 -9.59
N LEU A 130 -7.86 -15.86 -8.67
CA LEU A 130 -7.59 -14.43 -8.80
C LEU A 130 -6.17 -14.20 -9.33
N TYR A 131 -6.06 -13.88 -10.60
CA TYR A 131 -4.78 -13.62 -11.26
C TYR A 131 -4.93 -12.59 -12.38
N ILE A 132 -3.83 -11.98 -12.79
CA ILE A 132 -3.77 -11.08 -13.94
C ILE A 132 -3.92 -11.92 -15.19
N ASN A 133 -5.04 -11.76 -15.89
CA ASN A 133 -5.36 -12.51 -17.11
C ASN A 133 -5.37 -11.64 -18.37
N ASN A 134 -5.19 -10.32 -18.22
CA ASN A 134 -5.15 -9.40 -19.34
C ASN A 134 -4.17 -8.24 -19.04
N LEU A 135 -3.36 -7.86 -20.02
CA LEU A 135 -2.43 -6.75 -19.95
C LEU A 135 -2.93 -5.48 -20.66
N TYR A 136 -4.17 -5.49 -21.16
CA TYR A 136 -4.84 -4.32 -21.73
C TYR A 136 -4.06 -3.60 -22.85
N GLY A 137 -3.34 -4.36 -23.66
CA GLY A 137 -2.54 -3.85 -24.79
C GLY A 137 -1.16 -3.34 -24.38
N LEU A 138 -0.70 -3.59 -23.16
CA LEU A 138 0.68 -3.29 -22.77
C LEU A 138 1.65 -4.07 -23.66
N PHE A 139 2.52 -3.35 -24.39
CA PHE A 139 3.39 -3.90 -25.43
C PHE A 139 2.64 -4.72 -26.50
N GLY A 140 1.36 -4.41 -26.76
CA GLY A 140 0.51 -5.15 -27.70
C GLY A 140 -0.04 -6.49 -27.16
N ILE A 141 0.20 -6.82 -25.89
CA ILE A 141 -0.27 -8.04 -25.25
C ILE A 141 -1.61 -7.77 -24.57
N TYR A 142 -2.61 -8.59 -24.83
CA TYR A 142 -3.93 -8.52 -24.22
C TYR A 142 -4.12 -9.68 -23.25
N GLU A 143 -4.61 -10.79 -23.70
CA GLU A 143 -4.86 -11.96 -22.87
C GLU A 143 -3.57 -12.76 -22.60
N ILE A 144 -3.43 -13.24 -21.38
CA ILE A 144 -2.31 -14.08 -20.97
C ILE A 144 -2.84 -15.37 -20.31
N PRO A 145 -2.19 -16.53 -20.59
CA PRO A 145 -2.63 -17.79 -20.03
C PRO A 145 -2.39 -17.87 -18.52
N PHE A 146 -3.15 -18.73 -17.85
CA PHE A 146 -3.12 -18.88 -16.39
C PHE A 146 -1.70 -18.98 -15.80
N TYR A 147 -0.87 -19.83 -16.35
CA TYR A 147 0.47 -20.07 -15.79
C TYR A 147 1.35 -18.83 -15.77
N ILE A 148 1.29 -18.02 -16.83
CA ILE A 148 2.02 -16.74 -16.90
C ILE A 148 1.38 -15.73 -15.97
N GLY A 149 0.06 -15.61 -16.01
CA GLY A 149 -0.69 -14.67 -15.17
C GLY A 149 -0.56 -14.98 -13.69
N ALA A 150 -0.55 -16.24 -13.29
CA ALA A 150 -0.34 -16.64 -11.91
C ALA A 150 1.05 -16.25 -11.39
N VAL A 151 2.11 -16.54 -12.14
CA VAL A 151 3.47 -16.14 -11.78
C VAL A 151 3.60 -14.61 -11.71
N LEU A 152 3.07 -13.91 -12.71
CA LEU A 152 3.07 -12.43 -12.73
C LEU A 152 2.34 -11.85 -11.51
N THR A 153 1.20 -12.46 -11.13
CA THR A 153 0.43 -12.06 -9.95
C THR A 153 1.24 -12.19 -8.67
N VAL A 154 1.90 -13.34 -8.46
CA VAL A 154 2.74 -13.58 -7.27
C VAL A 154 3.89 -12.58 -7.21
N LEU A 155 4.62 -12.41 -8.32
CA LEU A 155 5.73 -11.47 -8.40
C LEU A 155 5.29 -10.02 -8.11
N LEU A 156 4.16 -9.60 -8.68
CA LEU A 156 3.63 -8.26 -8.47
C LEU A 156 3.17 -8.03 -7.03
N LEU A 157 2.47 -8.99 -6.43
CA LEU A 157 2.03 -8.90 -5.04
C LEU A 157 3.21 -8.76 -4.09
N VAL A 158 4.22 -9.64 -4.22
CA VAL A 158 5.43 -9.59 -3.39
C VAL A 158 6.21 -8.31 -3.64
N PHE A 159 6.25 -7.84 -4.88
CA PHE A 159 6.92 -6.58 -5.24
C PHE A 159 6.24 -5.36 -4.62
N VAL A 160 4.91 -5.22 -4.73
CA VAL A 160 4.15 -4.10 -4.15
C VAL A 160 4.20 -4.15 -2.63
N ASP A 161 4.11 -5.34 -2.04
CA ASP A 161 4.22 -5.55 -0.59
C ASP A 161 5.57 -5.00 -0.05
N ASN A 162 6.67 -5.40 -0.67
CA ASN A 162 7.99 -4.88 -0.30
C ASN A 162 8.17 -3.40 -0.66
N ALA A 163 7.57 -2.90 -1.74
CA ALA A 163 7.65 -1.50 -2.10
C ALA A 163 7.01 -0.60 -1.05
N MET A 164 5.85 -0.99 -0.52
CA MET A 164 5.18 -0.25 0.55
C MET A 164 5.92 -0.35 1.89
N ASN A 165 6.58 -1.47 2.18
CA ASN A 165 7.42 -1.61 3.36
C ASN A 165 8.68 -0.74 3.26
N LEU A 166 9.36 -0.72 2.11
CA LEU A 166 10.60 0.04 1.91
C LEU A 166 10.38 1.56 1.82
N ILE A 167 9.20 2.03 1.40
CA ILE A 167 8.89 3.47 1.34
C ILE A 167 8.56 4.04 2.72
N ASP A 168 8.26 3.22 3.73
CA ASP A 168 7.93 3.63 5.11
C ASP A 168 9.15 4.14 5.88
N GLY A 169 9.81 5.18 5.36
CA GLY A 169 11.05 5.72 5.91
C GLY A 169 10.90 7.05 6.68
N ILE A 170 9.78 7.74 6.57
CA ILE A 170 9.46 8.97 7.31
C ILE A 170 7.99 8.98 7.73
N ASP A 171 7.69 9.72 8.80
CA ASP A 171 6.33 9.81 9.36
C ASP A 171 5.30 10.18 8.31
N GLY A 172 4.21 9.42 8.26
CA GLY A 172 3.06 9.66 7.40
C GLY A 172 3.25 9.26 5.93
N LEU A 173 4.44 8.86 5.47
CA LEU A 173 4.69 8.66 4.04
C LEU A 173 3.95 7.42 3.51
N SER A 174 4.17 6.25 4.09
CA SER A 174 3.50 5.02 3.66
C SER A 174 1.98 5.12 3.87
N ALA A 175 1.52 5.64 5.02
CA ALA A 175 0.10 5.85 5.29
C ALA A 175 -0.54 6.88 4.34
N GLY A 176 0.14 7.98 4.02
CA GLY A 176 -0.35 9.01 3.10
C GLY A 176 -0.47 8.49 1.66
N LEU A 177 0.56 7.81 1.15
CA LEU A 177 0.53 7.15 -0.16
C LEU A 177 -0.57 6.09 -0.22
N SER A 178 -0.73 5.30 0.87
CA SER A 178 -1.81 4.31 0.96
C SER A 178 -3.19 4.95 0.92
N ILE A 179 -3.43 6.06 1.62
CA ILE A 179 -4.73 6.76 1.60
C ILE A 179 -5.03 7.27 0.19
N ILE A 180 -4.07 7.86 -0.52
CA ILE A 180 -4.24 8.29 -1.92
C ILE A 180 -4.60 7.08 -2.79
N GLY A 181 -3.81 6.01 -2.71
CA GLY A 181 -4.04 4.80 -3.50
C GLY A 181 -5.39 4.13 -3.19
N LEU A 182 -5.71 3.96 -1.90
CA LEU A 182 -6.98 3.38 -1.45
C LEU A 182 -8.19 4.22 -1.89
N THR A 183 -8.08 5.55 -1.89
CA THR A 183 -9.15 6.43 -2.38
C THR A 183 -9.37 6.23 -3.89
N GLY A 184 -8.31 6.07 -4.68
CA GLY A 184 -8.43 5.74 -6.09
C GLY A 184 -9.01 4.34 -6.33
N PHE A 185 -8.61 3.33 -5.55
CA PHE A 185 -9.24 2.01 -5.62
C PHE A 185 -10.70 2.02 -5.16
N LEU A 186 -11.04 2.84 -4.15
CA LEU A 186 -12.43 3.04 -3.74
C LEU A 186 -13.29 3.54 -4.92
N TYR A 187 -12.79 4.51 -5.68
CA TYR A 187 -13.45 4.99 -6.90
C TYR A 187 -13.62 3.87 -7.94
N ILE A 188 -12.57 3.08 -8.21
CA ILE A 188 -12.62 1.95 -9.15
C ILE A 188 -13.70 0.94 -8.75
N PHE A 189 -13.71 0.50 -7.48
CA PHE A 189 -14.65 -0.53 -7.02
C PHE A 189 -16.05 0.01 -6.81
N PHE A 190 -16.20 1.29 -6.51
CA PHE A 190 -17.50 1.95 -6.45
C PHE A 190 -18.14 2.05 -7.84
N SER A 191 -17.36 2.38 -8.88
CA SER A 191 -17.85 2.46 -10.26
C SER A 191 -18.18 1.09 -10.88
N THR A 192 -17.76 0.00 -10.25
CA THR A 192 -18.06 -1.39 -10.67
C THR A 192 -19.03 -2.11 -9.75
N ASP A 193 -19.72 -1.37 -8.86
CA ASP A 193 -20.71 -1.89 -7.88
C ASP A 193 -20.16 -2.99 -6.94
N LEU A 194 -18.85 -3.02 -6.74
CA LEU A 194 -18.20 -3.98 -5.86
C LEU A 194 -18.16 -3.47 -4.40
N THR A 195 -19.34 -3.31 -3.80
CA THR A 195 -19.57 -2.70 -2.48
C THR A 195 -18.73 -3.33 -1.36
N ALA A 196 -18.51 -4.65 -1.37
CA ALA A 196 -17.70 -5.31 -0.34
C ALA A 196 -16.26 -4.79 -0.30
N TYR A 197 -15.65 -4.54 -1.46
CA TYR A 197 -14.32 -3.94 -1.51
C TYR A 197 -14.34 -2.48 -1.08
N CYS A 198 -15.41 -1.74 -1.40
CA CYS A 198 -15.57 -0.36 -0.93
C CYS A 198 -15.63 -0.27 0.60
N ILE A 199 -16.36 -1.18 1.26
CA ILE A 199 -16.46 -1.26 2.72
C ILE A 199 -15.10 -1.59 3.34
N LEU A 200 -14.39 -2.58 2.79
CA LEU A 200 -13.06 -2.97 3.25
C LEU A 200 -12.06 -1.81 3.11
N ILE A 201 -12.03 -1.15 1.96
CA ILE A 201 -11.15 0.00 1.70
C ILE A 201 -11.47 1.16 2.65
N ALA A 202 -12.75 1.48 2.82
CA ALA A 202 -13.19 2.56 3.71
C ALA A 202 -12.79 2.28 5.17
N GLY A 203 -12.92 1.03 5.61
CA GLY A 203 -12.43 0.61 6.92
C GLY A 203 -10.92 0.81 7.07
N LEU A 204 -10.14 0.42 6.06
CA LEU A 204 -8.68 0.61 6.11
C LEU A 204 -8.30 2.10 6.11
N VAL A 205 -8.92 2.93 5.29
CA VAL A 205 -8.71 4.38 5.30
C VAL A 205 -9.07 4.98 6.66
N GLY A 206 -10.15 4.53 7.29
CA GLY A 206 -10.58 4.99 8.61
C GLY A 206 -9.51 4.78 9.69
N VAL A 207 -8.95 3.58 9.81
CA VAL A 207 -7.88 3.32 10.79
C VAL A 207 -6.59 4.06 10.45
N LEU A 208 -6.27 4.26 9.17
CA LEU A 208 -5.10 5.04 8.76
C LEU A 208 -5.21 6.52 9.15
N ILE A 209 -6.40 7.12 9.08
CA ILE A 209 -6.63 8.48 9.59
C ILE A 209 -6.37 8.55 11.10
N ALA A 210 -6.89 7.58 11.87
CA ALA A 210 -6.60 7.50 13.30
C ALA A 210 -5.10 7.32 13.56
N TYR A 211 -4.43 6.44 12.80
CA TYR A 211 -2.99 6.21 12.90
C TYR A 211 -2.17 7.47 12.64
N LEU A 212 -2.48 8.24 11.58
CA LEU A 212 -1.77 9.47 11.26
C LEU A 212 -1.81 10.49 12.41
N ARG A 213 -2.88 10.51 13.23
CA ARG A 213 -2.94 11.36 14.42
C ARG A 213 -1.82 11.06 15.40
N PHE A 214 -1.42 9.80 15.54
CA PHE A 214 -0.36 9.37 16.44
C PHE A 214 1.01 9.31 15.77
N ASN A 215 1.09 9.00 14.49
CA ASN A 215 2.34 8.90 13.77
C ASN A 215 2.87 10.29 13.35
N LEU A 216 2.08 11.05 12.60
CA LEU A 216 2.52 12.33 12.03
C LEU A 216 2.44 13.47 13.06
N PHE A 217 1.37 13.51 13.86
CA PHE A 217 1.11 14.58 14.84
C PHE A 217 1.37 14.16 16.29
N GLY A 218 1.88 12.94 16.50
CA GLY A 218 2.22 12.43 17.83
C GLY A 218 3.46 13.12 18.40
N ASN A 219 3.43 13.43 19.71
CA ASN A 219 4.57 13.99 20.43
C ASN A 219 5.33 12.86 21.16
N PRO A 220 6.62 12.59 20.81
CA PRO A 220 7.43 11.56 21.48
C PRO A 220 7.62 11.82 22.98
N GLU A 221 7.81 13.09 23.38
CA GLU A 221 8.03 13.48 24.78
C GLU A 221 6.80 13.18 25.66
N LYS A 222 5.59 13.25 25.08
CA LYS A 222 4.33 12.90 25.76
C LYS A 222 3.95 11.43 25.57
N ASN A 223 4.84 10.59 25.05
CA ASN A 223 4.58 9.17 24.71
C ASN A 223 3.31 8.97 23.85
N ARG A 224 3.06 9.86 22.90
CA ARG A 224 1.90 9.83 21.99
C ARG A 224 2.30 9.64 20.54
N LYS A 225 3.50 9.11 20.28
CA LYS A 225 4.00 8.81 18.93
C LYS A 225 4.20 7.32 18.76
N ILE A 226 3.83 6.79 17.59
CA ILE A 226 3.99 5.38 17.25
C ILE A 226 4.41 5.24 15.78
N PHE A 227 5.32 4.30 15.50
CA PHE A 227 5.66 3.89 14.14
C PHE A 227 4.75 2.76 13.66
N MET A 228 4.68 2.61 12.33
CA MET A 228 3.83 1.61 11.69
C MET A 228 4.29 0.19 12.00
N GLY A 229 5.57 -0.08 11.83
CA GLY A 229 6.15 -1.41 11.90
C GLY A 229 5.84 -2.26 10.66
N ASP A 230 6.44 -3.44 10.61
CA ASP A 230 6.30 -4.36 9.49
C ASP A 230 4.89 -4.96 9.42
N ALA A 231 4.22 -5.16 10.56
CA ALA A 231 2.81 -5.58 10.60
C ALA A 231 1.90 -4.64 9.81
N GLY A 232 2.16 -3.32 9.87
CA GLY A 232 1.36 -2.33 9.15
C GLY A 232 1.76 -2.19 7.70
N SER A 233 3.04 -1.98 7.42
CA SER A 233 3.52 -1.69 6.07
C SER A 233 3.35 -2.87 5.11
N LEU A 234 3.60 -4.12 5.56
CA LEU A 234 3.34 -5.32 4.79
C LEU A 234 1.83 -5.54 4.56
N THR A 235 1.00 -5.34 5.60
CA THR A 235 -0.47 -5.40 5.44
C THR A 235 -0.95 -4.41 4.38
N LEU A 236 -0.49 -3.16 4.40
CA LEU A 236 -0.85 -2.14 3.42
C LEU A 236 -0.38 -2.53 2.01
N GLY A 237 0.87 -2.97 1.89
CA GLY A 237 1.45 -3.38 0.62
C GLY A 237 0.69 -4.54 0.00
N PHE A 238 0.38 -5.56 0.79
CA PHE A 238 -0.37 -6.71 0.31
C PHE A 238 -1.79 -6.35 -0.14
N ILE A 239 -2.51 -5.53 0.64
CA ILE A 239 -3.86 -5.07 0.28
C ILE A 239 -3.80 -4.20 -0.99
N MET A 240 -2.87 -3.27 -1.10
CA MET A 240 -2.69 -2.44 -2.31
C MET A 240 -2.38 -3.29 -3.55
N GLY A 241 -1.49 -4.28 -3.41
CA GLY A 241 -1.19 -5.24 -4.46
C GLY A 241 -2.39 -6.09 -4.85
N PHE A 242 -3.15 -6.58 -3.87
CA PHE A 242 -4.39 -7.32 -4.11
C PHE A 242 -5.43 -6.47 -4.88
N LEU A 243 -5.66 -5.23 -4.45
CA LEU A 243 -6.62 -4.33 -5.11
C LEU A 243 -6.18 -4.01 -6.54
N PHE A 244 -4.88 -3.87 -6.77
CA PHE A 244 -4.32 -3.72 -8.11
C PHE A 244 -4.57 -4.96 -8.97
N VAL A 245 -4.23 -6.17 -8.49
CA VAL A 245 -4.48 -7.43 -9.22
C VAL A 245 -5.96 -7.61 -9.52
N LYS A 246 -6.83 -7.30 -8.55
CA LYS A 246 -8.27 -7.35 -8.73
C LYS A 246 -8.75 -6.37 -9.81
N SER A 247 -8.14 -5.20 -9.90
CA SER A 247 -8.44 -4.21 -10.95
C SER A 247 -7.95 -4.64 -12.34
N MET A 248 -6.84 -5.40 -12.40
CA MET A 248 -6.28 -5.95 -13.65
C MET A 248 -7.01 -7.21 -14.14
N MET A 249 -7.78 -7.88 -13.27
CA MET A 249 -8.52 -9.06 -13.65
C MET A 249 -9.65 -8.69 -14.63
N HIS A 250 -9.64 -9.30 -15.81
CA HIS A 250 -10.76 -9.21 -16.74
C HIS A 250 -11.78 -10.32 -16.46
N ASN A 251 -13.01 -9.92 -16.23
CA ASN A 251 -14.17 -10.79 -16.17
C ASN A 251 -15.37 -10.04 -16.76
N PRO A 252 -16.01 -10.52 -17.86
CA PRO A 252 -17.08 -9.79 -18.53
C PRO A 252 -18.27 -9.39 -17.64
N HIS A 253 -18.54 -10.17 -16.59
CA HIS A 253 -19.69 -9.94 -15.71
C HIS A 253 -19.36 -9.11 -14.46
N ILE A 254 -18.13 -9.13 -13.98
CA ILE A 254 -17.74 -8.51 -12.70
C ILE A 254 -16.81 -7.32 -12.92
N MET A 255 -15.83 -7.49 -13.80
CA MET A 255 -14.80 -6.50 -14.12
C MET A 255 -14.60 -6.44 -15.64
N PRO A 256 -15.51 -5.81 -16.40
CA PRO A 256 -15.42 -5.70 -17.85
C PRO A 256 -14.15 -4.95 -18.26
N LEU A 257 -13.73 -5.10 -19.52
CA LEU A 257 -12.54 -4.40 -20.04
C LEU A 257 -12.69 -2.88 -19.87
N SER A 258 -11.69 -2.24 -19.29
CA SER A 258 -11.61 -0.79 -19.15
C SER A 258 -10.15 -0.36 -19.07
N SER A 259 -9.63 0.24 -20.11
CA SER A 259 -8.26 0.76 -20.16
C SER A 259 -8.08 1.93 -19.19
N GLU A 260 -9.09 2.78 -19.01
CA GLU A 260 -9.07 3.88 -18.03
C GLU A 260 -8.83 3.36 -16.60
N ARG A 261 -9.56 2.31 -16.20
CA ARG A 261 -9.41 1.68 -14.89
C ARG A 261 -7.97 1.20 -14.65
N ILE A 262 -7.36 0.60 -15.66
CA ILE A 262 -5.99 0.09 -15.53
C ILE A 262 -4.97 1.20 -15.45
N VAL A 263 -5.11 2.24 -16.28
CA VAL A 263 -4.25 3.43 -16.19
C VAL A 263 -4.37 4.08 -14.81
N LEU A 264 -5.59 4.21 -14.28
CA LEU A 264 -5.78 4.72 -12.92
C LEU A 264 -5.13 3.79 -11.89
N ALA A 265 -5.46 2.48 -11.89
CA ALA A 265 -4.92 1.52 -10.93
C ALA A 265 -3.38 1.49 -10.91
N TYR A 266 -2.75 1.49 -12.08
CA TYR A 266 -1.31 1.59 -12.24
C TYR A 266 -0.76 2.89 -11.63
N SER A 267 -1.42 4.03 -11.93
CA SER A 267 -0.97 5.34 -11.46
C SER A 267 -1.00 5.48 -9.94
N LEU A 268 -1.87 4.72 -9.24
CA LEU A 268 -1.95 4.74 -7.77
C LEU A 268 -0.70 4.18 -7.08
N LEU A 269 0.14 3.42 -7.78
CA LEU A 269 1.31 2.73 -7.22
C LEU A 269 2.65 3.25 -7.76
N ILE A 270 2.68 4.30 -8.58
CA ILE A 270 3.89 4.75 -9.28
C ILE A 270 5.02 5.09 -8.30
N VAL A 271 4.78 5.97 -7.35
CA VAL A 271 5.86 6.46 -6.48
C VAL A 271 6.50 5.33 -5.67
N PRO A 272 5.76 4.49 -4.92
CA PRO A 272 6.40 3.42 -4.16
C PRO A 272 7.10 2.39 -5.04
N THR A 273 6.48 1.99 -6.17
CA THR A 273 7.05 0.96 -7.05
C THR A 273 8.26 1.46 -7.83
N PHE A 274 8.21 2.65 -8.39
CA PHE A 274 9.31 3.22 -9.17
C PHE A 274 10.52 3.57 -8.29
N ASP A 275 10.28 4.02 -7.04
CA ASP A 275 11.40 4.28 -6.12
C ASP A 275 12.17 3.00 -5.80
N VAL A 276 11.47 1.89 -5.57
CA VAL A 276 12.11 0.60 -5.32
C VAL A 276 12.82 0.05 -6.55
N ILE A 277 12.20 0.09 -7.74
CA ILE A 277 12.85 -0.30 -9.00
C ILE A 277 14.16 0.47 -9.19
N ARG A 278 14.12 1.79 -9.01
CA ARG A 278 15.29 2.65 -9.12
C ARG A 278 16.38 2.27 -8.11
N VAL A 279 16.01 2.01 -6.85
CA VAL A 279 16.97 1.58 -5.81
C VAL A 279 17.60 0.25 -6.19
N ILE A 280 16.83 -0.72 -6.66
CA ILE A 280 17.34 -2.02 -7.11
C ILE A 280 18.32 -1.85 -8.28
N ILE A 281 17.96 -1.07 -9.30
CA ILE A 281 18.83 -0.81 -10.46
C ILE A 281 20.14 -0.13 -10.00
N HIS A 282 20.05 0.87 -9.11
CA HIS A 282 21.21 1.53 -8.54
C HIS A 282 22.13 0.54 -7.81
N ARG A 283 21.57 -0.37 -6.99
CA ARG A 283 22.35 -1.37 -6.25
C ARG A 283 23.05 -2.35 -7.18
N ILE A 284 22.34 -2.87 -8.18
CA ILE A 284 22.91 -3.76 -9.19
C ILE A 284 24.09 -3.06 -9.92
N HIS A 285 23.90 -1.81 -10.33
CA HIS A 285 24.93 -1.03 -11.03
C HIS A 285 26.21 -0.87 -10.17
N TYR A 286 26.05 -0.64 -8.87
CA TYR A 286 27.18 -0.47 -7.92
C TYR A 286 27.60 -1.77 -7.23
N LYS A 287 27.11 -2.94 -7.69
CA LYS A 287 27.42 -4.27 -7.13
C LYS A 287 27.18 -4.37 -5.62
N LYS A 288 26.11 -3.72 -5.12
CA LYS A 288 25.67 -3.77 -3.72
C LYS A 288 24.63 -4.86 -3.53
N PRO A 289 24.54 -5.48 -2.34
CA PRO A 289 23.47 -6.42 -2.02
C PRO A 289 22.09 -5.77 -2.18
N ILE A 290 21.15 -6.49 -2.80
CA ILE A 290 19.81 -5.96 -3.12
C ILE A 290 18.99 -5.68 -1.85
N PHE A 291 19.17 -6.49 -0.80
CA PHE A 291 18.39 -6.42 0.44
C PHE A 291 19.00 -5.57 1.54
N ASP A 292 20.17 -4.97 1.33
CA ASP A 292 20.79 -4.10 2.33
C ASP A 292 20.02 -2.79 2.46
N ALA A 293 19.89 -2.30 3.69
CA ALA A 293 19.32 -0.97 3.94
C ALA A 293 20.26 0.13 3.46
N ASP A 294 19.76 1.11 2.70
CA ASP A 294 20.52 2.27 2.28
C ASP A 294 19.74 3.59 2.40
N LYS A 295 20.41 4.70 2.11
CA LYS A 295 19.82 6.06 2.13
C LYS A 295 19.53 6.57 0.72
N SER A 296 19.23 5.72 -0.25
CA SER A 296 19.01 6.12 -1.64
C SER A 296 17.55 6.38 -2.00
N HIS A 297 16.59 6.02 -1.15
CA HIS A 297 15.16 6.25 -1.38
C HIS A 297 14.83 7.74 -1.58
N ILE A 298 13.71 8.02 -2.26
CA ILE A 298 13.29 9.38 -2.67
C ILE A 298 13.21 10.35 -1.48
N HIS A 299 12.69 9.92 -0.34
CA HIS A 299 12.58 10.75 0.86
C HIS A 299 13.96 11.16 1.40
N HIS A 300 14.95 10.27 1.38
CA HIS A 300 16.33 10.62 1.76
C HIS A 300 16.97 11.63 0.81
N LYS A 301 16.70 11.54 -0.50
CA LYS A 301 17.19 12.52 -1.48
C LYS A 301 16.64 13.92 -1.22
N PHE A 302 15.34 14.05 -0.99
CA PHE A 302 14.72 15.34 -0.69
C PHE A 302 15.22 15.93 0.63
N MET A 303 15.41 15.10 1.65
CA MET A 303 16.03 15.54 2.92
C MET A 303 17.49 15.98 2.73
N THR A 304 18.25 15.31 1.87
CA THR A 304 19.64 15.71 1.54
C THR A 304 19.68 17.04 0.78
N LEU A 305 18.62 17.43 0.07
CA LEU A 305 18.44 18.74 -0.56
C LEU A 305 18.06 19.85 0.44
N GLY A 306 17.98 19.55 1.74
CA GLY A 306 17.68 20.51 2.80
C GLY A 306 16.21 20.56 3.24
N MET A 307 15.35 19.70 2.68
CA MET A 307 13.94 19.62 3.12
C MET A 307 13.86 18.92 4.48
N ASN A 308 12.98 19.41 5.34
CA ASN A 308 12.61 18.67 6.54
C ASN A 308 11.64 17.51 6.19
N GLN A 309 11.36 16.61 7.16
CA GLN A 309 10.50 15.45 6.93
C GLN A 309 9.10 15.81 6.40
N HIS A 310 8.46 16.85 6.94
CA HIS A 310 7.12 17.28 6.50
C HIS A 310 7.14 17.85 5.08
N GLN A 311 8.17 18.59 4.73
CA GLN A 311 8.33 19.11 3.36
C GLN A 311 8.55 17.96 2.36
N ALA A 312 9.42 17.00 2.70
CA ALA A 312 9.65 15.82 1.87
C ALA A 312 8.37 14.99 1.72
N LEU A 313 7.60 14.79 2.80
CA LEU A 313 6.30 14.12 2.79
C LEU A 313 5.35 14.81 1.80
N ILE A 314 5.12 16.11 1.95
CA ILE A 314 4.19 16.86 1.10
C ILE A 314 4.60 16.76 -0.38
N VAL A 315 5.89 16.96 -0.69
CA VAL A 315 6.38 16.88 -2.06
C VAL A 315 6.15 15.49 -2.67
N ILE A 316 6.39 14.42 -1.91
CA ILE A 316 6.20 13.04 -2.42
C ILE A 316 4.70 12.73 -2.62
N LEU A 317 3.82 13.17 -1.71
CA LEU A 317 2.37 13.00 -1.88
C LEU A 317 1.84 13.80 -3.07
N MET A 318 2.33 15.03 -3.27
CA MET A 318 1.99 15.83 -4.45
C MET A 318 2.52 15.23 -5.74
N LEU A 319 3.70 14.61 -5.72
CA LEU A 319 4.26 13.87 -6.85
C LEU A 319 3.36 12.68 -7.23
N GLN A 320 2.87 11.92 -6.24
CA GLN A 320 1.94 10.81 -6.45
C GLN A 320 0.63 11.31 -7.10
N LEU A 321 0.03 12.36 -6.58
CA LEU A 321 -1.18 12.98 -7.15
C LEU A 321 -0.91 13.53 -8.55
N GLY A 322 0.25 14.13 -8.77
CA GLY A 322 0.69 14.64 -10.07
C GLY A 322 0.75 13.53 -11.12
N TYR A 323 1.32 12.36 -10.82
CA TYR A 323 1.33 11.23 -11.73
C TYR A 323 -0.08 10.69 -12.04
N ILE A 324 -0.96 10.62 -11.05
CA ILE A 324 -2.35 10.19 -11.28
C ILE A 324 -3.04 11.12 -12.28
N ILE A 325 -2.98 12.43 -12.04
CA ILE A 325 -3.60 13.43 -12.93
C ILE A 325 -2.95 13.41 -14.32
N PHE A 326 -1.63 13.38 -14.38
CA PHE A 326 -0.87 13.38 -15.62
C PHE A 326 -1.20 12.17 -16.50
N ASN A 327 -1.27 10.97 -15.92
CA ASN A 327 -1.56 9.75 -16.66
C ASN A 327 -3.00 9.70 -17.16
N LEU A 328 -3.95 10.17 -16.36
CA LEU A 328 -5.33 10.30 -16.82
C LEU A 328 -5.44 11.30 -17.96
N LEU A 329 -4.73 12.44 -17.91
CA LEU A 329 -4.68 13.39 -19.01
C LEU A 329 -4.07 12.77 -20.27
N LEU A 330 -2.94 12.05 -20.17
CA LEU A 330 -2.35 11.34 -21.30
C LEU A 330 -3.32 10.31 -21.90
N PHE A 331 -4.04 9.59 -21.06
CA PHE A 331 -5.05 8.64 -21.51
C PHE A 331 -6.18 9.33 -22.29
N TYR A 332 -6.72 10.43 -21.78
CA TYR A 332 -7.80 11.19 -22.45
C TYR A 332 -7.35 11.90 -23.74
N VAL A 333 -6.06 12.19 -23.89
CA VAL A 333 -5.48 12.68 -25.16
C VAL A 333 -5.26 11.54 -26.17
N GLY A 334 -5.50 10.27 -25.76
CA GLY A 334 -5.41 9.11 -26.65
C GLY A 334 -4.09 8.33 -26.57
N CYS A 335 -3.23 8.59 -25.58
CA CYS A 335 -2.05 7.78 -25.35
C CYS A 335 -2.45 6.38 -24.88
N ASN A 336 -1.89 5.33 -25.49
CA ASN A 336 -2.08 3.98 -25.03
C ASN A 336 -1.22 3.68 -23.76
N PHE A 337 -1.55 2.62 -23.06
CA PHE A 337 -0.90 2.28 -21.79
C PHE A 337 0.62 2.08 -21.90
N THR A 338 1.12 1.54 -23.02
CA THR A 338 2.57 1.37 -23.25
C THR A 338 3.30 2.70 -23.29
N TRP A 339 2.76 3.70 -24.00
CA TRP A 339 3.38 5.02 -24.07
C TRP A 339 3.30 5.75 -22.74
N ILE A 340 2.20 5.62 -21.98
CA ILE A 340 2.08 6.17 -20.63
C ILE A 340 3.19 5.61 -19.74
N LEU A 341 3.38 4.29 -19.72
CA LEU A 341 4.45 3.65 -18.95
C LEU A 341 5.85 4.15 -19.38
N CYS A 342 6.12 4.26 -20.68
CA CYS A 342 7.41 4.77 -21.18
C CYS A 342 7.66 6.22 -20.74
N ILE A 343 6.64 7.08 -20.82
CA ILE A 343 6.73 8.49 -20.39
C ILE A 343 6.99 8.56 -18.88
N ASP A 344 6.31 7.74 -18.08
CA ASP A 344 6.52 7.69 -16.62
C ASP A 344 7.94 7.25 -16.26
N ILE A 345 8.49 6.23 -16.92
CA ILE A 345 9.87 5.80 -16.73
C ILE A 345 10.84 6.95 -17.04
N ILE A 346 10.62 7.65 -18.13
CA ILE A 346 11.47 8.77 -18.53
C ILE A 346 11.36 9.92 -17.52
N THR A 347 10.15 10.36 -17.20
CA THR A 347 9.93 11.51 -16.30
C THR A 347 10.43 11.23 -14.89
N TYR A 348 10.20 10.03 -14.37
CA TYR A 348 10.70 9.63 -13.05
C TYR A 348 12.23 9.54 -13.04
N THR A 349 12.84 9.01 -14.09
CA THR A 349 14.30 8.96 -14.24
C THR A 349 14.91 10.36 -14.30
N LEU A 350 14.34 11.25 -15.10
CA LEU A 350 14.78 12.65 -15.20
C LEU A 350 14.67 13.39 -13.86
N LEU A 351 13.59 13.19 -13.11
CA LEU A 351 13.44 13.72 -11.75
C LEU A 351 14.62 13.30 -10.86
N HIS A 352 14.98 12.01 -10.90
CA HIS A 352 16.07 11.49 -10.08
C HIS A 352 17.47 11.91 -10.54
N ILE A 353 17.69 12.10 -11.83
CA ILE A 353 18.95 12.68 -12.37
C ILE A 353 19.06 14.13 -11.90
N PHE A 354 18.01 14.92 -12.06
CA PHE A 354 17.97 16.31 -11.63
C PHE A 354 18.25 16.46 -10.12
N THR A 355 17.55 15.69 -9.29
CA THR A 355 17.75 15.74 -7.83
C THR A 355 19.18 15.32 -7.44
N THR A 356 19.74 14.28 -8.08
CA THR A 356 21.12 13.84 -7.83
C THR A 356 22.13 14.92 -8.23
N HIS A 357 21.94 15.55 -9.38
CA HIS A 357 22.82 16.65 -9.84
C HIS A 357 22.80 17.84 -8.86
N ARG A 358 21.60 18.21 -8.38
CA ARG A 358 21.45 19.27 -7.35
C ARG A 358 22.17 18.91 -6.05
N ILE A 359 22.08 17.66 -5.57
CA ILE A 359 22.80 17.19 -4.38
C ILE A 359 24.31 17.28 -4.57
N GLN A 360 24.82 16.88 -5.74
CA GLN A 360 26.27 16.97 -6.05
C GLN A 360 26.77 18.42 -6.12
N LYS A 361 25.96 19.33 -6.68
CA LYS A 361 26.30 20.75 -6.74
C LYS A 361 26.30 21.43 -5.37
N ALA A 362 25.42 21.01 -4.46
CA ALA A 362 25.36 21.53 -3.10
C ALA A 362 26.52 21.03 -2.19
N LYS A 363 27.22 19.98 -2.58
CA LYS A 363 28.41 19.44 -1.86
C LYS A 363 29.74 20.03 -2.33
N LYS A 364 29.77 20.71 -3.47
CA LYS A 364 30.90 21.49 -3.97
C LYS A 364 30.83 22.92 -3.46
#